data_fa7cbca2df94c1946b353c5f8749814d
#
_entry.id   fa7cbca2df94c1946b353c5f8749814d
#
_cell.length_a   1.000
_cell.length_b   1.000
_cell.length_c   1.000
_cell.angle_alpha   90.00
_cell.angle_beta   90.00
_cell.angle_gamma   90.00
#
_symmetry.space_group_name_H-M   'P 1'
#
loop_
_entity.id
_entity.type
_entity.pdbx_description
1 polymer ?
#
loop_
_entity_poly.entity_id
_entity_poly.type
_entity_poly.pdbx_seq_one_letter_code
_entity_poly.pdbx_strand_id
1 'polypeptide(L)'
;MTQPLLIKDILAKPLLVAPHAEIVSAGHGRFSYREFATRINRLAHALTSIGIGSGDTVAVLDWDTHRYLECFFAVPMLGAILHTVNIRLSPAQILYTINHAKDDVIIVHADFWDLLVGIAPQIERDVRFILVQDGASAASLESGPDIIGVYEEMLAAAAPHFDFATFSEQTVATTFYTTGTTGDPKGVSFTHRQLVLHTLSILAMFGPMAASNRFDQNDVYMPITPMFHVHAWGFPYAATLLGVKQVYPGRYDPAHLLQLIDQERASFSHCVPTILHMLLQADPAQSIDLSHWKVVIGGSSLPHGLAASALARGINVFAAYGLSETCPLLTVAQIDPDHADDLTARCRAGWPAPMVDLRIVDDNMVDVPRDGASTGEIVARAPWLTEGYVGNEQASAELWRGGYLHTGDVGRFDDVGRLLITDRIKDVIKSGGEWISSLTLESLVSSCDNVAEVAAIAVPDVKWGERPLLLVVPVNAAASDRLDAAIRQLLEAEIATGRLSKWAMPERIEIVAEIPKTSVGKLDKKVMRQRYAP
;
A
#
# COMPACT_ATOMS: atom_id res chain seq x y z
N MET A 1 33.02 -9.79 14.89
CA MET A 1 31.62 -10.24 14.91
C MET A 1 30.80 -9.20 14.16
N THR A 2 30.05 -9.59 13.13
CA THR A 2 29.12 -8.70 12.42
C THR A 2 27.81 -8.67 13.20
N GLN A 3 27.31 -7.48 13.55
CA GLN A 3 25.99 -7.33 14.15
C GLN A 3 24.93 -7.58 13.08
N PRO A 4 23.97 -8.51 13.27
CA PRO A 4 22.91 -8.73 12.31
C PRO A 4 21.88 -7.57 12.34
N LEU A 5 21.26 -7.29 11.18
CA LEU A 5 20.21 -6.30 11.05
C LEU A 5 18.87 -6.90 11.50
N LEU A 6 18.44 -6.59 12.72
CA LEU A 6 17.21 -7.13 13.29
C LEU A 6 16.18 -6.02 13.57
N ILE A 7 14.90 -6.33 13.44
CA ILE A 7 13.80 -5.40 13.69
C ILE A 7 13.87 -4.82 15.13
N LYS A 8 14.36 -5.57 16.11
CA LYS A 8 14.54 -5.08 17.49
C LYS A 8 15.41 -3.82 17.57
N ASP A 9 16.37 -3.65 16.62
CA ASP A 9 17.26 -2.50 16.62
C ASP A 9 16.54 -1.22 16.15
N ILE A 10 15.44 -1.34 15.39
CA ILE A 10 14.56 -0.22 15.03
C ILE A 10 13.92 0.38 16.28
N LEU A 11 13.49 -0.46 17.22
CA LEU A 11 12.84 -0.02 18.47
C LEU A 11 13.84 0.55 19.50
N ALA A 12 15.11 0.19 19.41
CA ALA A 12 16.11 0.61 20.41
C ALA A 12 16.34 2.13 20.43
N LYS A 13 16.36 2.78 19.25
CA LYS A 13 16.62 4.23 19.14
C LYS A 13 15.54 5.09 19.81
N PRO A 14 14.23 4.94 19.50
CA PRO A 14 13.21 5.79 20.14
C PRO A 14 13.16 5.62 21.65
N LEU A 15 13.48 4.46 22.19
CA LEU A 15 13.56 4.25 23.64
C LEU A 15 14.66 5.07 24.32
N LEU A 16 15.71 5.42 23.56
CA LEU A 16 16.80 6.26 24.03
C LEU A 16 16.51 7.75 23.85
N VAL A 17 16.00 8.16 22.68
CA VAL A 17 15.95 9.59 22.30
C VAL A 17 14.55 10.21 22.40
N ALA A 18 13.48 9.41 22.35
CA ALA A 18 12.09 9.84 22.38
C ALA A 18 11.18 8.92 23.22
N PRO A 19 11.58 8.47 24.42
CA PRO A 19 10.85 7.45 25.19
C PRO A 19 9.43 7.87 25.61
N HIS A 20 9.13 9.17 25.55
CA HIS A 20 7.84 9.77 25.91
C HIS A 20 7.01 10.22 24.71
N ALA A 21 7.52 10.10 23.48
CA ALA A 21 6.71 10.37 22.29
C ALA A 21 5.54 9.35 22.23
N GLU A 22 4.44 9.80 21.66
CA GLU A 22 3.17 9.08 21.77
C GLU A 22 2.89 8.15 20.58
N ILE A 23 2.29 7.01 20.89
CA ILE A 23 1.57 6.16 19.96
C ILE A 23 0.09 6.27 20.33
N VAL A 24 -0.68 6.96 19.50
CA VAL A 24 -2.11 7.20 19.69
C VAL A 24 -2.87 6.12 18.94
N SER A 25 -3.78 5.44 19.59
CA SER A 25 -4.70 4.49 18.97
C SER A 25 -6.12 5.00 19.18
N ALA A 26 -6.79 5.39 18.10
CA ALA A 26 -8.11 6.00 18.18
C ALA A 26 -9.10 5.09 18.89
N GLY A 27 -9.79 5.62 19.89
CA GLY A 27 -10.71 4.86 20.72
C GLY A 27 -10.09 3.94 21.78
N HIS A 28 -8.74 3.75 21.77
CA HIS A 28 -8.06 2.79 22.66
C HIS A 28 -7.05 3.44 23.64
N GLY A 29 -6.61 4.67 23.35
CA GLY A 29 -5.72 5.40 24.26
C GLY A 29 -4.43 5.89 23.64
N ARG A 30 -3.52 6.30 24.52
CA ARG A 30 -2.20 6.85 24.18
C ARG A 30 -1.15 6.09 24.96
N PHE A 31 -0.08 5.71 24.28
CA PHE A 31 1.03 4.97 24.85
C PHE A 31 2.33 5.71 24.54
N SER A 32 3.20 5.90 25.50
CA SER A 32 4.57 6.31 25.24
C SER A 32 5.35 5.16 24.55
N TYR A 33 6.45 5.45 23.88
CA TYR A 33 7.32 4.39 23.34
C TYR A 33 7.82 3.43 24.42
N ARG A 34 7.98 3.90 25.67
CA ARG A 34 8.34 3.06 26.80
C ARG A 34 7.23 2.08 27.17
N GLU A 35 6.00 2.54 27.22
CA GLU A 35 4.83 1.67 27.46
C GLU A 35 4.62 0.71 26.30
N PHE A 36 4.77 1.19 25.07
CA PHE A 36 4.71 0.36 23.87
C PHE A 36 5.75 -0.77 23.89
N ALA A 37 7.01 -0.48 24.25
CA ALA A 37 8.04 -1.51 24.40
C ALA A 37 7.72 -2.51 25.53
N THR A 38 7.12 -2.03 26.63
CA THR A 38 6.65 -2.91 27.70
C THR A 38 5.55 -3.85 27.22
N ARG A 39 4.62 -3.37 26.40
CA ARG A 39 3.55 -4.17 25.81
C ARG A 39 4.09 -5.19 24.81
N ILE A 40 5.09 -4.82 23.98
CA ILE A 40 5.81 -5.76 23.09
C ILE A 40 6.46 -6.89 23.91
N ASN A 41 7.14 -6.57 25.01
CA ASN A 41 7.74 -7.57 25.91
C ASN A 41 6.68 -8.52 26.48
N ARG A 42 5.54 -7.99 26.91
CA ARG A 42 4.41 -8.76 27.44
C ARG A 42 3.80 -9.67 26.37
N LEU A 43 3.63 -9.16 25.15
CA LEU A 43 3.13 -9.95 24.02
C LEU A 43 4.11 -11.10 23.70
N ALA A 44 5.41 -10.82 23.69
CA ALA A 44 6.43 -11.84 23.49
C ALA A 44 6.34 -12.95 24.55
N HIS A 45 6.20 -12.58 25.85
CA HIS A 45 5.97 -13.56 26.91
C HIS A 45 4.69 -14.36 26.73
N ALA A 46 3.58 -13.70 26.40
CA ALA A 46 2.29 -14.34 26.17
C ALA A 46 2.38 -15.37 25.03
N LEU A 47 2.97 -15.00 23.88
CA LEU A 47 3.17 -15.90 22.75
C LEU A 47 4.10 -17.07 23.10
N THR A 48 5.22 -16.80 23.77
CA THR A 48 6.16 -17.85 24.18
C THR A 48 5.52 -18.82 25.19
N SER A 49 4.66 -18.33 26.11
CA SER A 49 3.98 -19.19 27.10
C SER A 49 3.03 -20.23 26.46
N ILE A 50 2.55 -19.94 25.28
CA ILE A 50 1.75 -20.86 24.47
C ILE A 50 2.59 -21.63 23.43
N GLY A 51 3.93 -21.55 23.52
CA GLY A 51 4.87 -22.31 22.70
C GLY A 51 5.19 -21.70 21.33
N ILE A 52 4.92 -20.41 21.10
CA ILE A 52 5.34 -19.72 19.88
C ILE A 52 6.81 -19.32 19.98
N GLY A 53 7.58 -19.61 18.94
CA GLY A 53 9.01 -19.33 18.85
C GLY A 53 9.48 -19.17 17.40
N SER A 54 10.78 -19.38 17.19
CA SER A 54 11.41 -19.21 15.88
C SER A 54 10.83 -20.17 14.83
N GLY A 55 10.37 -19.60 13.71
CA GLY A 55 9.83 -20.33 12.56
C GLY A 55 8.32 -20.56 12.60
N ASP A 56 7.65 -20.36 13.75
CA ASP A 56 6.20 -20.40 13.84
C ASP A 56 5.57 -19.18 13.17
N THR A 57 4.32 -19.31 12.71
CA THR A 57 3.61 -18.23 12.02
C THR A 57 2.43 -17.73 12.87
N VAL A 58 2.38 -16.41 13.09
CA VAL A 58 1.30 -15.72 13.80
C VAL A 58 0.54 -14.83 12.83
N ALA A 59 -0.70 -15.20 12.54
CA ALA A 59 -1.61 -14.40 11.71
C ALA A 59 -2.29 -13.31 12.55
N VAL A 60 -2.53 -12.15 11.92
CA VAL A 60 -3.27 -11.04 12.54
C VAL A 60 -4.40 -10.61 11.62
N LEU A 61 -5.64 -10.67 12.17
CA LEU A 61 -6.87 -10.17 11.58
C LEU A 61 -7.39 -9.05 12.49
N ASP A 62 -6.89 -7.84 12.34
CA ASP A 62 -7.26 -6.69 13.17
C ASP A 62 -7.36 -5.40 12.32
N TRP A 63 -7.94 -4.37 12.92
CA TRP A 63 -7.91 -3.00 12.43
C TRP A 63 -6.54 -2.37 12.67
N ASP A 64 -6.30 -1.21 12.10
CA ASP A 64 -5.04 -0.46 12.23
C ASP A 64 -4.93 0.19 13.61
N THR A 65 -4.51 -0.59 14.61
CA THR A 65 -4.41 -0.22 16.02
C THR A 65 -2.98 -0.35 16.54
N HIS A 66 -2.76 0.13 17.78
CA HIS A 66 -1.50 -0.11 18.51
C HIS A 66 -1.17 -1.60 18.66
N ARG A 67 -2.19 -2.49 18.77
CA ARG A 67 -2.01 -3.94 18.91
C ARG A 67 -1.39 -4.53 17.64
N TYR A 68 -1.85 -4.05 16.48
CA TYR A 68 -1.25 -4.46 15.21
C TYR A 68 0.22 -4.03 15.15
N LEU A 69 0.54 -2.79 15.60
CA LEU A 69 1.92 -2.33 15.67
C LEU A 69 2.76 -3.15 16.66
N GLU A 70 2.20 -3.56 17.80
CA GLU A 70 2.86 -4.46 18.75
C GLU A 70 3.23 -5.79 18.09
N CYS A 71 2.34 -6.35 17.26
CA CYS A 71 2.61 -7.56 16.49
C CYS A 71 3.71 -7.38 15.45
N PHE A 72 3.85 -6.18 14.84
CA PHE A 72 4.94 -5.86 13.89
C PHE A 72 6.34 -6.01 14.52
N PHE A 73 6.41 -5.85 15.83
CA PHE A 73 7.67 -6.00 16.58
C PHE A 73 7.73 -7.33 17.32
N ALA A 74 6.78 -7.63 18.19
CA ALA A 74 6.87 -8.77 19.11
C ALA A 74 7.04 -10.10 18.35
N VAL A 75 6.25 -10.35 17.31
CA VAL A 75 6.28 -11.61 16.56
C VAL A 75 7.62 -11.81 15.85
N PRO A 76 8.10 -10.88 14.99
CA PRO A 76 9.41 -11.06 14.36
C PRO A 76 10.57 -11.06 15.36
N MET A 77 10.50 -10.30 16.45
CA MET A 77 11.57 -10.27 17.47
C MET A 77 11.73 -11.61 18.20
N LEU A 78 10.73 -12.49 18.18
CA LEU A 78 10.82 -13.88 18.63
C LEU A 78 11.48 -14.80 17.58
N GLY A 79 11.72 -14.32 16.35
CA GLY A 79 12.10 -15.12 15.21
C GLY A 79 10.92 -15.85 14.56
N ALA A 80 9.70 -15.54 14.98
CA ALA A 80 8.45 -16.02 14.36
C ALA A 80 8.08 -15.15 13.15
N ILE A 81 7.17 -15.66 12.32
CA ILE A 81 6.73 -15.01 11.08
C ILE A 81 5.39 -14.32 11.35
N LEU A 82 5.33 -13.01 11.15
CA LEU A 82 4.08 -12.27 11.19
C LEU A 82 3.34 -12.41 9.86
N HIS A 83 2.17 -13.06 9.84
CA HIS A 83 1.29 -13.09 8.69
C HIS A 83 0.23 -11.99 8.82
N THR A 84 0.34 -10.94 8.01
CA THR A 84 -0.63 -9.84 8.00
C THR A 84 -1.77 -10.18 7.05
N VAL A 85 -2.91 -10.64 7.61
CA VAL A 85 -4.05 -11.11 6.81
C VAL A 85 -4.84 -9.94 6.25
N ASN A 86 -5.09 -9.95 4.95
CA ASN A 86 -5.96 -8.95 4.32
C ASN A 86 -7.43 -9.24 4.63
N ILE A 87 -7.98 -8.53 5.60
CA ILE A 87 -9.37 -8.66 6.10
C ILE A 87 -10.45 -8.31 5.06
N ARG A 88 -10.07 -7.77 3.90
CA ARG A 88 -10.99 -7.40 2.81
C ARG A 88 -11.07 -8.47 1.72
N LEU A 89 -10.36 -9.58 1.87
CA LEU A 89 -10.49 -10.74 0.99
C LEU A 89 -11.79 -11.48 1.25
N SER A 90 -12.22 -12.30 0.26
CA SER A 90 -13.33 -13.22 0.48
C SER A 90 -12.96 -14.28 1.54
N PRO A 91 -13.96 -14.87 2.25
CA PRO A 91 -13.69 -15.92 3.23
C PRO A 91 -12.87 -17.08 2.66
N ALA A 92 -13.13 -17.49 1.42
CA ALA A 92 -12.37 -18.56 0.74
C ALA A 92 -10.90 -18.17 0.51
N GLN A 93 -10.63 -16.91 0.16
CA GLN A 93 -9.26 -16.41 -0.02
C GLN A 93 -8.52 -16.27 1.32
N ILE A 94 -9.21 -15.83 2.38
CA ILE A 94 -8.63 -15.77 3.73
C ILE A 94 -8.25 -17.18 4.19
N LEU A 95 -9.16 -18.15 4.05
CA LEU A 95 -8.89 -19.55 4.35
C LEU A 95 -7.66 -20.08 3.58
N TYR A 96 -7.60 -19.78 2.28
CA TYR A 96 -6.44 -20.14 1.46
C TYR A 96 -5.15 -19.57 2.03
N THR A 97 -5.13 -18.28 2.39
CA THR A 97 -3.91 -17.62 2.93
C THR A 97 -3.48 -18.22 4.26
N ILE A 98 -4.42 -18.55 5.16
CA ILE A 98 -4.17 -19.19 6.45
C ILE A 98 -3.54 -20.57 6.25
N ASN A 99 -4.13 -21.41 5.39
CA ASN A 99 -3.62 -22.76 5.13
C ASN A 99 -2.26 -22.72 4.42
N HIS A 100 -2.09 -21.81 3.44
CA HIS A 100 -0.85 -21.69 2.68
C HIS A 100 0.30 -21.11 3.53
N ALA A 101 0.03 -20.14 4.40
CA ALA A 101 1.01 -19.59 5.34
C ALA A 101 1.35 -20.57 6.46
N LYS A 102 0.50 -21.58 6.68
CA LYS A 102 0.62 -22.57 7.75
C LYS A 102 0.59 -21.91 9.13
N ASP A 103 -0.38 -21.05 9.37
CA ASP A 103 -0.51 -20.29 10.61
C ASP A 103 -0.62 -21.23 11.84
N ASP A 104 0.09 -20.92 12.92
CA ASP A 104 0.08 -21.65 14.19
C ASP A 104 -0.81 -20.96 15.24
N VAL A 105 -0.90 -19.64 15.14
CA VAL A 105 -1.78 -18.78 15.98
C VAL A 105 -2.46 -17.75 15.11
N ILE A 106 -3.72 -17.47 15.38
CA ILE A 106 -4.47 -16.37 14.80
C ILE A 106 -4.89 -15.40 15.91
N ILE A 107 -4.37 -14.18 15.86
CA ILE A 107 -4.85 -13.05 16.66
C ILE A 107 -5.96 -12.38 15.87
N VAL A 108 -7.20 -12.42 16.39
CA VAL A 108 -8.38 -11.97 15.66
C VAL A 108 -9.19 -10.96 16.46
N HIS A 109 -9.54 -9.83 15.82
CA HIS A 109 -10.47 -8.87 16.36
C HIS A 109 -11.90 -9.41 16.33
N ALA A 110 -12.70 -9.15 17.36
CA ALA A 110 -14.07 -9.63 17.50
C ALA A 110 -14.96 -9.33 16.28
N ASP A 111 -14.73 -8.24 15.56
CA ASP A 111 -15.44 -7.90 14.33
C ASP A 111 -15.27 -8.92 13.20
N PHE A 112 -14.21 -9.71 13.21
CA PHE A 112 -13.91 -10.75 12.22
C PHE A 112 -14.19 -12.16 12.73
N TRP A 113 -14.75 -12.29 13.95
CA TRP A 113 -15.01 -13.58 14.57
C TRP A 113 -15.98 -14.43 13.77
N ASP A 114 -17.11 -13.87 13.33
CA ASP A 114 -18.11 -14.60 12.55
C ASP A 114 -17.57 -15.12 11.21
N LEU A 115 -16.70 -14.32 10.57
CA LEU A 115 -15.99 -14.75 9.37
C LEU A 115 -15.10 -15.96 9.70
N LEU A 116 -14.34 -15.87 10.79
CA LEU A 116 -13.42 -16.92 11.20
C LEU A 116 -14.16 -18.20 11.57
N VAL A 117 -15.28 -18.10 12.33
CA VAL A 117 -16.16 -19.25 12.64
C VAL A 117 -16.61 -19.98 11.37
N GLY A 118 -16.94 -19.23 10.32
CA GLY A 118 -17.39 -19.80 9.05
C GLY A 118 -16.30 -20.58 8.29
N ILE A 119 -15.03 -20.25 8.47
CA ILE A 119 -13.91 -20.91 7.78
C ILE A 119 -13.11 -21.88 8.66
N ALA A 120 -13.16 -21.73 9.99
CA ALA A 120 -12.36 -22.53 10.93
C ALA A 120 -12.45 -24.04 10.73
N PRO A 121 -13.61 -24.66 10.41
CA PRO A 121 -13.71 -26.10 10.17
C PRO A 121 -12.90 -26.59 8.95
N GLN A 122 -12.45 -25.69 8.09
CA GLN A 122 -11.69 -25.97 6.87
C GLN A 122 -10.20 -25.62 7.00
N ILE A 123 -9.78 -25.11 8.17
CA ILE A 123 -8.36 -24.90 8.45
C ILE A 123 -7.69 -26.26 8.60
N GLU A 124 -6.61 -26.48 7.84
CA GLU A 124 -5.98 -27.81 7.72
C GLU A 124 -5.07 -28.16 8.90
N ARG A 125 -4.76 -27.20 9.78
CA ARG A 125 -3.88 -27.37 10.94
C ARG A 125 -4.62 -27.12 12.23
N ASP A 126 -4.04 -27.58 13.34
CA ASP A 126 -4.48 -27.21 14.68
C ASP A 126 -3.98 -25.79 14.99
N VAL A 127 -4.86 -24.81 14.81
CA VAL A 127 -4.57 -23.37 14.97
C VAL A 127 -5.20 -22.89 16.27
N ARG A 128 -4.43 -22.12 17.06
CA ARG A 128 -4.89 -21.51 18.32
C ARG A 128 -5.36 -20.08 18.08
N PHE A 129 -6.41 -19.65 18.80
CA PHE A 129 -7.04 -18.37 18.58
C PHE A 129 -6.89 -17.46 19.81
N ILE A 130 -6.38 -16.24 19.60
CA ILE A 130 -6.31 -15.17 20.59
C ILE A 130 -7.29 -14.09 20.17
N LEU A 131 -8.25 -13.77 21.06
CA LEU A 131 -9.28 -12.79 20.77
C LEU A 131 -8.84 -11.37 21.13
N VAL A 132 -9.05 -10.42 20.23
CA VAL A 132 -8.93 -8.98 20.47
C VAL A 132 -10.34 -8.41 20.64
N GLN A 133 -10.60 -7.75 21.77
CA GLN A 133 -11.90 -7.13 22.09
C GLN A 133 -11.74 -5.65 22.43
N ASP A 134 -12.69 -4.83 22.00
CA ASP A 134 -12.79 -3.43 22.35
C ASP A 134 -13.82 -3.23 23.48
N GLY A 135 -13.30 -2.94 24.70
CA GLY A 135 -14.14 -2.69 25.88
C GLY A 135 -14.83 -3.93 26.46
N ALA A 136 -15.76 -3.71 27.39
CA ALA A 136 -16.47 -4.75 28.13
C ALA A 136 -17.58 -5.46 27.35
N SER A 137 -17.72 -5.22 26.06
CA SER A 137 -18.67 -5.94 25.22
C SER A 137 -18.10 -7.33 24.90
N ALA A 138 -18.16 -8.22 25.88
CA ALA A 138 -18.24 -9.64 25.60
C ALA A 138 -19.59 -9.86 24.89
N ALA A 139 -19.67 -9.60 23.58
CA ALA A 139 -20.63 -10.30 22.77
C ALA A 139 -20.37 -11.77 23.11
N SER A 140 -21.39 -12.47 23.61
CA SER A 140 -21.30 -13.89 23.89
C SER A 140 -20.92 -14.56 22.57
N LEU A 141 -19.63 -14.89 22.44
CA LEU A 141 -19.12 -15.66 21.31
C LEU A 141 -19.66 -17.09 21.54
N GLU A 142 -20.97 -17.27 21.30
CA GLU A 142 -21.72 -18.50 21.64
C GLU A 142 -21.32 -19.68 20.77
N SER A 143 -20.54 -19.45 19.69
CA SER A 143 -20.10 -20.50 18.77
C SER A 143 -18.73 -20.17 18.19
N GLY A 144 -17.93 -21.18 17.89
CA GLY A 144 -16.64 -21.02 17.22
C GLY A 144 -15.55 -21.94 17.75
N PRO A 145 -14.34 -21.82 17.24
CA PRO A 145 -13.18 -22.53 17.74
C PRO A 145 -12.79 -22.05 19.16
N ASP A 146 -12.05 -22.89 19.88
CA ASP A 146 -11.60 -22.59 21.24
C ASP A 146 -10.65 -21.41 21.27
N ILE A 147 -11.01 -20.38 22.03
CA ILE A 147 -10.17 -19.20 22.28
C ILE A 147 -9.25 -19.51 23.46
N ILE A 148 -7.93 -19.47 23.24
CA ILE A 148 -6.95 -19.74 24.29
C ILE A 148 -6.69 -18.57 25.22
N GLY A 149 -7.12 -17.37 24.87
CA GLY A 149 -7.02 -16.16 25.69
C GLY A 149 -7.52 -14.91 24.99
N VAL A 150 -7.71 -13.86 25.81
CA VAL A 150 -8.01 -12.50 25.35
C VAL A 150 -6.72 -11.68 25.36
N TYR A 151 -6.44 -10.98 24.28
CA TYR A 151 -5.17 -10.27 24.05
C TYR A 151 -4.72 -9.41 25.24
N GLU A 152 -5.57 -8.50 25.69
CA GLU A 152 -5.23 -7.58 26.79
C GLU A 152 -5.06 -8.30 28.15
N GLU A 153 -5.83 -9.35 28.40
CA GLU A 153 -5.71 -10.17 29.61
C GLU A 153 -4.41 -10.97 29.62
N MET A 154 -4.03 -11.54 28.46
CA MET A 154 -2.76 -12.24 28.30
C MET A 154 -1.57 -11.31 28.53
N LEU A 155 -1.63 -10.07 27.98
CA LEU A 155 -0.61 -9.07 28.22
C LEU A 155 -0.55 -8.64 29.69
N ALA A 156 -1.70 -8.43 30.34
CA ALA A 156 -1.75 -8.04 31.76
C ALA A 156 -1.13 -9.10 32.69
N ALA A 157 -1.30 -10.37 32.38
CA ALA A 157 -0.73 -11.49 33.11
C ALA A 157 0.77 -11.73 32.85
N ALA A 158 1.30 -11.20 31.73
CA ALA A 158 2.66 -11.46 31.30
C ALA A 158 3.70 -10.51 31.95
N ALA A 159 4.94 -10.98 32.09
CA ALA A 159 6.04 -10.18 32.63
C ALA A 159 6.39 -9.00 31.69
N PRO A 160 6.76 -7.82 32.25
CA PRO A 160 6.99 -6.60 31.48
C PRO A 160 8.36 -6.52 30.80
N HIS A 161 9.22 -7.49 31.00
CA HIS A 161 10.57 -7.55 30.42
C HIS A 161 10.78 -8.89 29.74
N PHE A 162 11.37 -8.86 28.53
CA PHE A 162 11.68 -10.04 27.72
C PHE A 162 13.06 -9.91 27.10
N ASP A 163 13.89 -10.94 27.18
CA ASP A 163 15.21 -10.98 26.57
C ASP A 163 15.14 -11.57 25.17
N PHE A 164 15.05 -10.70 24.16
CA PHE A 164 15.01 -11.11 22.77
C PHE A 164 16.36 -11.65 22.28
N ALA A 165 16.35 -12.87 21.78
CA ALA A 165 17.53 -13.51 21.21
C ALA A 165 18.10 -12.73 20.02
N THR A 166 19.35 -13.01 19.71
CA THR A 166 19.99 -12.57 18.46
C THR A 166 20.12 -13.78 17.54
N PHE A 167 19.66 -13.65 16.31
CA PHE A 167 19.64 -14.72 15.32
C PHE A 167 20.02 -14.17 13.94
N SER A 168 19.94 -15.00 12.91
CA SER A 168 20.29 -14.59 11.54
C SER A 168 19.35 -13.48 11.02
N GLU A 169 19.91 -12.44 10.42
CA GLU A 169 19.14 -11.39 9.74
C GLU A 169 18.36 -11.90 8.50
N GLN A 170 18.68 -13.11 8.03
CA GLN A 170 17.99 -13.80 6.95
C GLN A 170 16.73 -14.56 7.43
N THR A 171 16.47 -14.59 8.74
CA THR A 171 15.22 -15.16 9.25
C THR A 171 14.04 -14.39 8.67
N VAL A 172 13.05 -15.11 8.13
CA VAL A 172 11.81 -14.53 7.63
C VAL A 172 11.08 -13.86 8.80
N ALA A 173 10.74 -12.60 8.63
CA ALA A 173 10.08 -11.79 9.65
C ALA A 173 8.58 -11.66 9.41
N THR A 174 8.20 -11.55 8.13
CA THR A 174 6.80 -11.28 7.76
C THR A 174 6.42 -11.98 6.47
N THR A 175 5.14 -12.30 6.35
CA THR A 175 4.50 -12.79 5.13
C THR A 175 3.15 -12.09 4.97
N PHE A 176 2.80 -11.72 3.76
CA PHE A 176 1.47 -11.21 3.39
C PHE A 176 1.11 -11.69 1.99
N TYR A 177 -0.16 -11.51 1.60
CA TYR A 177 -0.65 -12.02 0.33
C TYR A 177 -1.10 -10.91 -0.60
N THR A 178 -0.66 -11.00 -1.86
CA THR A 178 -1.10 -10.09 -2.92
C THR A 178 -2.28 -10.70 -3.66
N THR A 179 -3.30 -9.89 -3.93
CA THR A 179 -4.35 -10.28 -4.87
C THR A 179 -3.81 -10.19 -6.28
N GLY A 180 -3.32 -11.29 -6.80
CA GLY A 180 -3.01 -11.40 -8.22
C GLY A 180 -4.28 -11.19 -9.06
N THR A 181 -4.12 -10.67 -10.28
CA THR A 181 -5.26 -10.51 -11.21
C THR A 181 -5.74 -11.85 -11.77
N THR A 182 -5.03 -12.93 -11.50
CA THR A 182 -5.35 -14.29 -11.96
C THR A 182 -4.97 -15.30 -10.88
N GLY A 183 -5.95 -16.10 -10.43
CA GLY A 183 -5.72 -17.20 -9.49
C GLY A 183 -5.75 -16.82 -8.01
N ASP A 184 -5.19 -17.70 -7.17
CA ASP A 184 -5.11 -17.52 -5.73
C ASP A 184 -4.13 -16.41 -5.34
N PRO A 185 -4.30 -15.80 -4.15
CA PRO A 185 -3.36 -14.82 -3.63
C PRO A 185 -1.95 -15.39 -3.52
N LYS A 186 -0.94 -14.61 -3.95
CA LYS A 186 0.47 -15.02 -3.87
C LYS A 186 1.10 -14.53 -2.57
N GLY A 187 1.72 -15.43 -1.82
CA GLY A 187 2.45 -15.09 -0.60
C GLY A 187 3.78 -14.42 -0.91
N VAL A 188 4.05 -13.27 -0.27
CA VAL A 188 5.31 -12.54 -0.35
C VAL A 188 5.90 -12.45 1.04
N SER A 189 7.16 -12.84 1.19
CA SER A 189 7.85 -12.82 2.48
C SER A 189 9.04 -11.88 2.46
N PHE A 190 9.34 -11.32 3.64
CA PHE A 190 10.53 -10.50 3.87
C PHE A 190 11.28 -10.94 5.12
N THR A 191 12.60 -10.93 5.02
CA THR A 191 13.52 -11.18 6.14
C THR A 191 13.70 -9.94 7.00
N HIS A 192 14.27 -10.10 8.20
CA HIS A 192 14.67 -8.98 9.04
C HIS A 192 15.59 -8.01 8.30
N ARG A 193 16.60 -8.53 7.59
CA ARG A 193 17.52 -7.73 6.77
C ARG A 193 16.78 -6.84 5.77
N GLN A 194 15.85 -7.41 5.02
CA GLN A 194 15.10 -6.70 3.99
C GLN A 194 14.26 -5.56 4.60
N LEU A 195 13.53 -5.82 5.68
CA LEU A 195 12.71 -4.81 6.35
C LEU A 195 13.55 -3.68 6.97
N VAL A 196 14.67 -3.99 7.60
CA VAL A 196 15.58 -2.97 8.15
C VAL A 196 16.21 -2.13 7.04
N LEU A 197 16.69 -2.74 5.95
CA LEU A 197 17.26 -2.01 4.82
C LEU A 197 16.23 -1.14 4.12
N HIS A 198 15.00 -1.62 3.94
CA HIS A 198 13.90 -0.81 3.40
C HIS A 198 13.58 0.37 4.32
N THR A 199 13.51 0.15 5.63
CA THR A 199 13.31 1.22 6.64
C THR A 199 14.38 2.31 6.52
N LEU A 200 15.65 1.92 6.42
CA LEU A 200 16.77 2.86 6.21
C LEU A 200 16.67 3.56 4.85
N SER A 201 16.26 2.85 3.80
CA SER A 201 16.04 3.42 2.48
C SER A 201 14.93 4.47 2.47
N ILE A 202 13.80 4.24 3.16
CA ILE A 202 12.76 5.26 3.33
C ILE A 202 13.36 6.53 3.93
N LEU A 203 14.09 6.43 5.03
CA LEU A 203 14.68 7.60 5.68
C LEU A 203 15.73 8.29 4.82
N ALA A 204 16.55 7.54 4.08
CA ALA A 204 17.54 8.09 3.14
C ALA A 204 16.87 8.75 1.93
N MET A 205 15.69 8.30 1.52
CA MET A 205 14.93 8.85 0.41
C MET A 205 14.18 10.12 0.79
N PHE A 206 13.47 10.12 1.92
CA PHE A 206 12.62 11.24 2.33
C PHE A 206 13.36 12.30 3.15
N GLY A 207 14.38 11.93 3.93
CA GLY A 207 15.14 12.85 4.78
C GLY A 207 15.82 14.00 4.03
N PRO A 208 16.46 13.80 2.86
CA PRO A 208 17.11 14.85 2.09
C PRO A 208 16.15 15.76 1.30
N MET A 209 14.86 15.44 1.23
CA MET A 209 13.89 16.23 0.47
C MET A 209 13.72 17.65 1.02
N ALA A 210 13.14 18.53 0.22
CA ALA A 210 12.70 19.85 0.65
C ALA A 210 11.77 19.73 1.88
N ALA A 211 11.77 20.73 2.75
CA ALA A 211 11.00 20.70 4.01
C ALA A 211 9.53 20.36 3.80
N SER A 212 8.94 20.78 2.69
CA SER A 212 7.55 20.49 2.32
C SER A 212 7.25 19.01 2.06
N ASN A 213 8.25 18.22 1.65
CA ASN A 213 8.09 16.80 1.28
C ASN A 213 8.83 15.83 2.21
N ARG A 214 9.66 16.38 3.09
CA ARG A 214 10.50 15.61 4.00
C ARG A 214 9.64 14.83 4.99
N PHE A 215 10.12 13.64 5.35
CA PHE A 215 9.67 12.89 6.52
C PHE A 215 10.78 12.89 7.55
N ASP A 216 10.58 13.56 8.67
CA ASP A 216 11.59 13.72 9.72
C ASP A 216 11.01 13.65 11.13
N GLN A 217 11.86 13.88 12.13
CA GLN A 217 11.53 13.77 13.55
C GLN A 217 10.46 14.77 14.06
N ASN A 218 10.09 15.79 13.26
CA ASN A 218 9.07 16.79 13.61
C ASN A 218 7.68 16.39 13.11
N ASP A 219 7.58 15.31 12.35
CA ASP A 219 6.31 14.85 11.80
C ASP A 219 5.48 14.09 12.82
N VAL A 220 4.18 14.10 12.59
CA VAL A 220 3.21 13.20 13.21
C VAL A 220 2.73 12.24 12.13
N TYR A 221 3.06 10.98 12.27
CA TYR A 221 2.74 9.95 11.30
C TYR A 221 1.36 9.34 11.53
N MET A 222 0.56 9.22 10.46
CA MET A 222 -0.70 8.49 10.48
C MET A 222 -0.82 7.60 9.22
N PRO A 223 -0.82 6.26 9.31
CA PRO A 223 -1.08 5.39 8.18
C PRO A 223 -2.54 5.56 7.72
N ILE A 224 -2.72 5.69 6.39
CA ILE A 224 -4.02 5.61 5.74
C ILE A 224 -4.02 4.47 4.70
N THR A 225 -2.93 3.76 4.56
CA THR A 225 -2.85 2.46 3.90
C THR A 225 -2.91 1.38 4.98
N PRO A 226 -3.77 0.36 4.83
CA PRO A 226 -3.94 -0.67 5.85
C PRO A 226 -2.64 -1.37 6.24
N MET A 227 -2.48 -1.67 7.52
CA MET A 227 -1.27 -2.32 8.06
C MET A 227 -1.05 -3.72 7.47
N PHE A 228 -2.10 -4.42 7.08
CA PHE A 228 -1.97 -5.70 6.40
C PHE A 228 -1.40 -5.59 4.98
N HIS A 229 -1.44 -4.41 4.36
CA HIS A 229 -0.98 -4.20 2.99
C HIS A 229 0.48 -3.72 2.98
N VAL A 230 1.40 -4.65 2.72
CA VAL A 230 2.87 -4.36 2.64
C VAL A 230 3.34 -3.57 3.86
N HIS A 231 2.87 -3.95 5.07
CA HIS A 231 3.23 -3.30 6.34
C HIS A 231 2.95 -1.79 6.37
N ALA A 232 1.80 -1.34 5.83
CA ALA A 232 1.52 0.08 5.59
C ALA A 232 2.71 0.77 4.90
N TRP A 233 3.21 0.13 3.84
CA TRP A 233 4.36 0.55 3.02
C TRP A 233 5.68 0.72 3.80
N GLY A 234 5.82 0.03 4.94
CA GLY A 234 7.03 0.08 5.77
C GLY A 234 7.17 1.35 6.61
N PHE A 235 6.30 2.34 6.46
CA PHE A 235 6.38 3.58 7.21
C PHE A 235 6.23 3.43 8.74
N PRO A 236 5.45 2.47 9.31
CA PRO A 236 5.45 2.25 10.74
C PRO A 236 6.82 1.94 11.33
N TYR A 237 7.65 1.17 10.62
CA TYR A 237 9.04 0.92 11.03
C TYR A 237 9.90 2.20 10.94
N ALA A 238 9.75 2.98 9.85
CA ALA A 238 10.47 4.23 9.68
C ALA A 238 10.06 5.29 10.73
N ALA A 239 8.76 5.44 11.00
CA ALA A 239 8.22 6.30 12.04
C ALA A 239 8.72 5.91 13.43
N THR A 240 8.77 4.60 13.72
CA THR A 240 9.34 4.08 14.96
C THR A 240 10.82 4.40 15.06
N LEU A 241 11.63 4.16 14.02
CA LEU A 241 13.06 4.47 14.03
C LEU A 241 13.33 5.98 14.22
N LEU A 242 12.48 6.85 13.69
CA LEU A 242 12.57 8.30 13.94
C LEU A 242 12.17 8.67 15.36
N GLY A 243 11.30 7.90 16.02
CA GLY A 243 10.74 8.20 17.32
C GLY A 243 9.66 9.28 17.27
N VAL A 244 8.96 9.41 16.16
CA VAL A 244 7.89 10.40 15.97
C VAL A 244 6.58 9.94 16.63
N LYS A 245 5.69 10.90 16.89
CA LYS A 245 4.32 10.57 17.28
C LYS A 245 3.65 9.79 16.15
N GLN A 246 2.97 8.70 16.49
CA GLN A 246 2.22 7.87 15.55
C GLN A 246 0.74 7.85 15.93
N VAL A 247 -0.15 7.89 14.95
CA VAL A 247 -1.61 7.89 15.14
C VAL A 247 -2.22 6.75 14.34
N TYR A 248 -2.80 5.78 15.01
CA TYR A 248 -3.44 4.61 14.39
C TYR A 248 -4.96 4.79 14.41
N PRO A 249 -5.61 4.90 13.23
CA PRO A 249 -7.01 5.30 13.15
C PRO A 249 -8.03 4.20 13.47
N GLY A 250 -7.59 2.93 13.53
CA GLY A 250 -8.52 1.80 13.63
C GLY A 250 -9.26 1.58 12.31
N ARG A 251 -10.59 1.66 12.35
CA ARG A 251 -11.42 1.53 11.13
C ARG A 251 -11.29 2.74 10.22
N TYR A 252 -11.32 2.49 8.91
CA TYR A 252 -11.25 3.54 7.90
C TYR A 252 -12.63 4.14 7.65
N ASP A 253 -12.89 5.28 8.28
CA ASP A 253 -14.00 6.17 7.99
C ASP A 253 -13.46 7.54 7.58
N PRO A 254 -13.82 8.09 6.42
CA PRO A 254 -13.24 9.33 5.91
C PRO A 254 -13.42 10.54 6.83
N ALA A 255 -14.58 10.70 7.46
CA ALA A 255 -14.84 11.81 8.39
C ALA A 255 -14.00 11.66 9.66
N HIS A 256 -13.91 10.45 10.18
CA HIS A 256 -13.07 10.14 11.35
C HIS A 256 -11.57 10.37 11.05
N LEU A 257 -11.08 9.94 9.87
CA LEU A 257 -9.70 10.18 9.46
C LEU A 257 -9.36 11.67 9.41
N LEU A 258 -10.24 12.50 8.83
CA LEU A 258 -10.06 13.96 8.77
C LEU A 258 -10.05 14.58 10.18
N GLN A 259 -10.93 14.14 11.07
CA GLN A 259 -10.92 14.59 12.47
C GLN A 259 -9.61 14.24 13.18
N LEU A 260 -9.06 13.04 12.96
CA LEU A 260 -7.77 12.65 13.54
C LEU A 260 -6.62 13.45 12.96
N ILE A 261 -6.60 13.73 11.65
CA ILE A 261 -5.59 14.59 11.02
C ILE A 261 -5.55 15.96 11.68
N ASP A 262 -6.71 16.55 11.93
CA ASP A 262 -6.83 17.86 12.56
C ASP A 262 -6.47 17.83 14.06
N GLN A 263 -7.11 16.94 14.83
CA GLN A 263 -6.96 16.86 16.29
C GLN A 263 -5.55 16.44 16.72
N GLU A 264 -4.97 15.46 16.04
CA GLU A 264 -3.64 14.94 16.38
C GLU A 264 -2.52 15.67 15.62
N ARG A 265 -2.89 16.61 14.72
CA ARG A 265 -1.97 17.35 13.86
C ARG A 265 -1.11 16.41 13.02
N ALA A 266 -1.72 15.34 12.48
CA ALA A 266 -1.02 14.41 11.61
C ALA A 266 -0.47 15.16 10.40
N SER A 267 0.86 15.11 10.21
CA SER A 267 1.55 15.88 9.18
C SER A 267 2.07 15.03 8.03
N PHE A 268 2.15 13.70 8.22
CA PHE A 268 2.64 12.79 7.20
C PHE A 268 1.80 11.52 7.12
N SER A 269 1.31 11.23 5.92
CA SER A 269 0.52 10.03 5.62
C SER A 269 0.85 9.49 4.23
N HIS A 270 0.30 8.31 3.93
CA HIS A 270 0.34 7.72 2.60
C HIS A 270 -0.96 6.98 2.31
N CYS A 271 -1.42 7.04 1.07
CA CYS A 271 -2.62 6.32 0.64
C CYS A 271 -2.68 6.11 -0.87
N VAL A 272 -3.71 5.41 -1.32
CA VAL A 272 -4.04 5.29 -2.74
C VAL A 272 -4.91 6.47 -3.19
N PRO A 273 -4.94 6.83 -4.50
CA PRO A 273 -5.72 7.97 -4.99
C PRO A 273 -7.19 7.96 -4.59
N THR A 274 -7.83 6.79 -4.58
CA THR A 274 -9.24 6.65 -4.22
C THR A 274 -9.53 7.07 -2.78
N ILE A 275 -8.64 6.79 -1.86
CA ILE A 275 -8.79 7.22 -0.46
C ILE A 275 -8.62 8.74 -0.34
N LEU A 276 -7.63 9.33 -1.02
CA LEU A 276 -7.49 10.79 -1.05
C LEU A 276 -8.75 11.46 -1.61
N HIS A 277 -9.30 10.91 -2.70
CA HIS A 277 -10.56 11.40 -3.28
C HIS A 277 -11.72 11.35 -2.26
N MET A 278 -11.89 10.22 -1.57
CA MET A 278 -12.92 10.07 -0.53
C MET A 278 -12.75 11.09 0.61
N LEU A 279 -11.53 11.35 1.05
CA LEU A 279 -11.23 12.35 2.09
C LEU A 279 -11.59 13.78 1.63
N LEU A 280 -11.25 14.14 0.39
CA LEU A 280 -11.63 15.44 -0.16
C LEU A 280 -13.15 15.62 -0.26
N GLN A 281 -13.88 14.54 -0.55
CA GLN A 281 -15.36 14.56 -0.60
C GLN A 281 -16.01 14.59 0.79
N ALA A 282 -15.35 14.09 1.82
CA ALA A 282 -15.92 14.03 3.18
C ALA A 282 -15.97 15.40 3.89
N ASP A 283 -15.24 16.41 3.41
CA ASP A 283 -15.27 17.79 3.91
C ASP A 283 -15.51 18.80 2.77
N PRO A 284 -16.71 18.81 2.15
CA PRO A 284 -17.00 19.69 1.02
C PRO A 284 -17.03 21.18 1.41
N ALA A 285 -17.28 21.47 2.68
CA ALA A 285 -17.28 22.84 3.22
C ALA A 285 -15.86 23.36 3.49
N GLN A 286 -14.84 22.51 3.33
CA GLN A 286 -13.44 22.85 3.61
C GLN A 286 -13.22 23.41 5.02
N SER A 287 -13.91 22.79 6.00
CA SER A 287 -13.92 23.25 7.39
C SER A 287 -12.66 22.88 8.17
N ILE A 288 -11.90 21.89 7.67
CA ILE A 288 -10.70 21.36 8.30
C ILE A 288 -9.45 21.94 7.62
N ASP A 289 -8.50 22.47 8.39
CA ASP A 289 -7.21 22.93 7.89
C ASP A 289 -6.28 21.73 7.63
N LEU A 290 -6.00 21.47 6.36
CA LEU A 290 -5.13 20.40 5.90
C LEU A 290 -3.77 20.91 5.36
N SER A 291 -3.46 22.19 5.52
CA SER A 291 -2.25 22.82 4.96
C SER A 291 -0.93 22.29 5.55
N HIS A 292 -1.00 21.66 6.72
CA HIS A 292 0.15 21.01 7.37
C HIS A 292 0.37 19.55 6.93
N TRP A 293 -0.53 18.99 6.10
CA TRP A 293 -0.55 17.57 5.80
C TRP A 293 0.16 17.23 4.49
N LYS A 294 1.12 16.32 4.56
CA LYS A 294 1.88 15.76 3.45
C LYS A 294 1.40 14.34 3.17
N VAL A 295 1.11 14.04 1.91
CA VAL A 295 0.57 12.73 1.53
C VAL A 295 1.34 12.13 0.37
N VAL A 296 1.92 10.95 0.61
CA VAL A 296 2.51 10.13 -0.44
C VAL A 296 1.42 9.30 -1.10
N ILE A 297 1.29 9.42 -2.41
CA ILE A 297 0.30 8.66 -3.18
C ILE A 297 1.00 7.55 -3.97
N GLY A 298 0.51 6.32 -3.78
CA GLY A 298 1.06 5.16 -4.48
C GLY A 298 0.01 4.09 -4.73
N GLY A 299 0.45 2.94 -5.21
CA GLY A 299 -0.42 1.82 -5.52
C GLY A 299 -1.18 1.94 -6.87
N SER A 300 -1.40 3.15 -7.35
CA SER A 300 -1.79 3.52 -8.71
C SER A 300 -1.31 4.94 -9.00
N SER A 301 -1.35 5.37 -10.27
CA SER A 301 -0.93 6.71 -10.65
C SER A 301 -1.79 7.79 -9.98
N LEU A 302 -1.16 8.88 -9.57
CA LEU A 302 -1.82 10.08 -9.05
C LEU A 302 -2.38 10.89 -10.24
N PRO A 303 -3.72 10.99 -10.42
CA PRO A 303 -4.30 11.79 -11.50
C PRO A 303 -4.06 13.28 -11.29
N HIS A 304 -3.80 14.01 -12.38
CA HIS A 304 -3.54 15.46 -12.32
C HIS A 304 -4.70 16.24 -11.69
N GLY A 305 -5.96 15.89 -12.02
CA GLY A 305 -7.14 16.54 -11.44
C GLY A 305 -7.24 16.35 -9.93
N LEU A 306 -6.91 15.14 -9.43
CA LEU A 306 -6.91 14.86 -7.98
C LEU A 306 -5.76 15.60 -7.28
N ALA A 307 -4.57 15.65 -7.89
CA ALA A 307 -3.44 16.40 -7.36
C ALA A 307 -3.75 17.90 -7.26
N ALA A 308 -4.36 18.49 -8.30
CA ALA A 308 -4.79 19.88 -8.31
C ALA A 308 -5.81 20.18 -7.21
N SER A 309 -6.80 19.30 -7.03
CA SER A 309 -7.82 19.42 -5.98
C SER A 309 -7.20 19.36 -4.57
N ALA A 310 -6.23 18.48 -4.36
CA ALA A 310 -5.53 18.36 -3.08
C ALA A 310 -4.69 19.62 -2.78
N LEU A 311 -3.92 20.12 -3.77
CA LEU A 311 -3.14 21.35 -3.64
C LEU A 311 -4.03 22.57 -3.36
N ALA A 312 -5.19 22.67 -3.99
CA ALA A 312 -6.15 23.75 -3.73
C ALA A 312 -6.67 23.73 -2.27
N ARG A 313 -6.62 22.56 -1.59
CA ARG A 313 -6.92 22.38 -0.16
C ARG A 313 -5.68 22.60 0.73
N GLY A 314 -4.56 23.00 0.17
CA GLY A 314 -3.29 23.16 0.89
C GLY A 314 -2.55 21.85 1.18
N ILE A 315 -3.09 20.69 0.75
CA ILE A 315 -2.47 19.39 0.99
C ILE A 315 -1.23 19.24 0.10
N ASN A 316 -0.09 18.95 0.69
CA ASN A 316 1.12 18.66 -0.09
C ASN A 316 1.15 17.21 -0.55
N VAL A 317 0.69 16.95 -1.78
CA VAL A 317 0.55 15.62 -2.36
C VAL A 317 1.64 15.36 -3.40
N PHE A 318 2.17 14.13 -3.41
CA PHE A 318 3.18 13.69 -4.39
C PHE A 318 3.19 12.17 -4.53
N ALA A 319 3.59 11.70 -5.73
CA ALA A 319 3.54 10.29 -6.07
C ALA A 319 4.79 9.52 -5.60
N ALA A 320 4.58 8.21 -5.33
CA ALA A 320 5.63 7.22 -5.18
C ALA A 320 5.25 5.94 -5.95
N TYR A 321 6.24 5.14 -6.29
CA TYR A 321 6.04 3.91 -7.03
C TYR A 321 6.75 2.73 -6.38
N GLY A 322 6.11 1.59 -6.50
CA GLY A 322 6.60 0.29 -6.10
C GLY A 322 5.47 -0.75 -6.06
N LEU A 323 5.83 -1.95 -5.70
CA LEU A 323 4.94 -3.12 -5.68
C LEU A 323 5.03 -3.82 -4.33
N SER A 324 4.12 -4.75 -4.10
CA SER A 324 4.19 -5.63 -2.92
C SER A 324 5.52 -6.38 -2.83
N GLU A 325 6.02 -6.82 -3.96
CA GLU A 325 7.29 -7.55 -4.12
C GLU A 325 8.52 -6.68 -3.84
N THR A 326 8.36 -5.36 -3.79
CA THR A 326 9.48 -4.41 -3.58
C THR A 326 9.50 -3.75 -2.20
N CYS A 327 8.64 -4.15 -1.27
CA CYS A 327 8.58 -3.81 0.19
C CYS A 327 8.04 -2.41 0.59
N PRO A 328 7.32 -1.57 -0.15
CA PRO A 328 7.12 -1.60 -1.59
C PRO A 328 7.95 -0.56 -2.37
N LEU A 329 8.60 0.43 -1.72
CA LEU A 329 9.06 1.65 -2.38
C LEU A 329 10.30 1.45 -3.26
N LEU A 330 10.20 1.84 -4.53
CA LEU A 330 11.30 1.91 -5.49
C LEU A 330 11.66 3.36 -5.85
N THR A 331 10.65 4.22 -6.08
CA THR A 331 10.86 5.60 -6.50
C THR A 331 9.91 6.56 -5.82
N VAL A 332 10.23 7.84 -5.79
CA VAL A 332 9.38 8.91 -5.26
C VAL A 332 9.54 10.19 -6.07
N ALA A 333 8.45 10.92 -6.23
CA ALA A 333 8.47 12.26 -6.80
C ALA A 333 9.25 13.20 -5.87
N GLN A 334 10.22 13.90 -6.42
CA GLN A 334 10.93 14.98 -5.75
C GLN A 334 10.48 16.30 -6.35
N ILE A 335 10.04 17.20 -5.49
CA ILE A 335 9.49 18.49 -5.89
C ILE A 335 10.55 19.56 -5.69
N ASP A 336 10.83 20.27 -6.77
CA ASP A 336 11.67 21.46 -6.70
C ASP A 336 10.94 22.56 -5.92
N PRO A 337 11.50 23.12 -4.85
CA PRO A 337 10.87 24.19 -4.08
C PRO A 337 10.55 25.43 -4.92
N ASP A 338 11.37 25.72 -5.94
CA ASP A 338 11.17 26.88 -6.83
C ASP A 338 10.04 26.63 -7.85
N HIS A 339 9.58 25.37 -7.99
CA HIS A 339 8.50 24.94 -8.87
C HIS A 339 7.49 24.08 -8.12
N ALA A 340 7.12 24.52 -6.90
CA ALA A 340 6.23 23.75 -6.01
C ALA A 340 4.86 23.42 -6.61
N ASP A 341 4.38 24.19 -7.59
CA ASP A 341 3.10 24.01 -8.27
C ASP A 341 3.18 23.10 -9.52
N ASP A 342 4.36 22.51 -9.82
CA ASP A 342 4.51 21.60 -10.96
C ASP A 342 3.75 20.28 -10.72
N LEU A 343 2.49 20.27 -11.17
CA LEU A 343 1.62 19.09 -11.12
C LEU A 343 2.23 17.88 -11.83
N THR A 344 2.94 18.12 -12.92
CA THR A 344 3.56 17.04 -13.70
C THR A 344 4.66 16.36 -12.88
N ALA A 345 5.53 17.13 -12.21
CA ALA A 345 6.55 16.57 -11.33
C ALA A 345 5.94 15.78 -10.16
N ARG A 346 4.84 16.29 -9.57
CA ARG A 346 4.14 15.64 -8.45
C ARG A 346 3.50 14.31 -8.81
N CYS A 347 2.99 14.19 -10.04
CA CYS A 347 2.28 12.99 -10.52
C CYS A 347 3.19 11.93 -11.15
N ARG A 348 4.47 12.23 -11.36
CA ARG A 348 5.46 11.24 -11.87
C ARG A 348 5.93 10.31 -10.76
N ALA A 349 6.36 9.10 -11.15
CA ALA A 349 6.97 8.15 -10.23
C ALA A 349 8.31 8.66 -9.64
N GLY A 350 8.97 9.58 -10.32
CA GLY A 350 10.11 10.33 -9.82
C GLY A 350 11.45 9.60 -9.87
N TRP A 351 12.27 9.77 -8.83
CA TRP A 351 13.64 9.28 -8.79
C TRP A 351 13.74 7.96 -8.01
N PRO A 352 14.64 7.04 -8.43
CA PRO A 352 14.93 5.84 -7.66
C PRO A 352 15.40 6.15 -6.24
N ALA A 353 14.97 5.34 -5.28
CA ALA A 353 15.50 5.36 -3.93
C ALA A 353 16.99 5.02 -3.91
N PRO A 354 17.76 5.47 -2.91
CA PRO A 354 19.15 5.06 -2.75
C PRO A 354 19.29 3.54 -2.78
N MET A 355 20.28 3.02 -3.51
CA MET A 355 20.56 1.59 -3.73
C MET A 355 19.55 0.83 -4.61
N VAL A 356 18.58 1.49 -5.22
CA VAL A 356 17.76 0.89 -6.27
C VAL A 356 18.47 1.00 -7.61
N ASP A 357 18.80 -0.14 -8.19
CA ASP A 357 19.21 -0.26 -9.58
C ASP A 357 17.96 -0.47 -10.44
N LEU A 358 17.55 0.59 -11.14
CA LEU A 358 16.33 0.63 -11.93
C LEU A 358 16.69 0.71 -13.42
N ARG A 359 16.16 -0.21 -14.20
CA ARG A 359 16.34 -0.24 -15.66
C ARG A 359 15.00 -0.26 -16.37
N ILE A 360 14.99 0.20 -17.61
CA ILE A 360 13.88 0.03 -18.55
C ILE A 360 14.44 -0.75 -19.72
N VAL A 361 13.84 -1.93 -19.97
CA VAL A 361 14.41 -2.92 -20.88
C VAL A 361 13.38 -3.38 -21.94
N ASP A 362 13.89 -3.83 -23.07
CA ASP A 362 13.12 -4.56 -24.08
C ASP A 362 12.93 -6.06 -23.67
N ASP A 363 12.26 -6.83 -24.53
CA ASP A 363 12.00 -8.26 -24.31
C ASP A 363 13.27 -9.12 -24.21
N ASN A 364 14.42 -8.61 -24.67
CA ASN A 364 15.74 -9.26 -24.61
C ASN A 364 16.60 -8.78 -23.42
N MET A 365 16.02 -8.00 -22.48
CA MET A 365 16.74 -7.40 -21.35
C MET A 365 17.81 -6.38 -21.76
N VAL A 366 17.68 -5.77 -22.95
CA VAL A 366 18.55 -4.67 -23.41
C VAL A 366 17.92 -3.34 -22.99
N ASP A 367 18.74 -2.43 -22.44
CA ASP A 367 18.28 -1.11 -22.04
C ASP A 367 17.73 -0.33 -23.24
N VAL A 368 16.53 0.24 -23.09
CA VAL A 368 15.99 1.17 -24.09
C VAL A 368 16.70 2.54 -24.01
N PRO A 369 16.76 3.30 -25.11
CA PRO A 369 17.35 4.64 -25.11
C PRO A 369 16.68 5.56 -24.07
N ARG A 370 17.50 6.38 -23.39
CA ARG A 370 17.00 7.43 -22.47
C ARG A 370 16.77 8.74 -23.24
N ASP A 371 15.85 8.69 -24.19
CA ASP A 371 15.52 9.78 -25.11
C ASP A 371 14.20 10.49 -24.77
N GLY A 372 13.62 10.20 -23.62
CA GLY A 372 12.33 10.74 -23.20
C GLY A 372 11.11 10.14 -23.94
N ALA A 373 11.33 9.23 -24.90
CA ALA A 373 10.28 8.65 -25.76
C ALA A 373 10.24 7.12 -25.71
N SER A 374 11.40 6.46 -25.76
CA SER A 374 11.52 4.99 -25.79
C SER A 374 10.97 4.36 -24.52
N THR A 375 10.10 3.37 -24.65
CA THR A 375 9.44 2.65 -23.55
C THR A 375 9.88 1.20 -23.49
N GLY A 376 9.85 0.61 -22.31
CA GLY A 376 10.13 -0.80 -22.08
C GLY A 376 9.60 -1.24 -20.72
N GLU A 377 9.84 -2.50 -20.36
CA GLU A 377 9.49 -2.99 -19.04
C GLU A 377 10.42 -2.40 -17.98
N ILE A 378 9.83 -1.96 -16.87
CA ILE A 378 10.57 -1.51 -15.69
C ILE A 378 11.03 -2.75 -14.93
N VAL A 379 12.36 -2.87 -14.73
CA VAL A 379 12.95 -3.92 -13.92
C VAL A 379 13.84 -3.33 -12.83
N ALA A 380 13.91 -3.98 -11.68
CA ALA A 380 14.59 -3.41 -10.52
C ALA A 380 15.44 -4.43 -9.76
N ARG A 381 16.49 -3.92 -9.10
CA ARG A 381 17.26 -4.62 -8.06
C ARG A 381 17.44 -3.70 -6.88
N ALA A 382 17.24 -4.24 -5.68
CA ALA A 382 17.58 -3.57 -4.43
C ALA A 382 17.75 -4.63 -3.33
N PRO A 383 18.48 -4.35 -2.25
CA PRO A 383 18.79 -5.36 -1.24
C PRO A 383 17.61 -5.72 -0.32
N TRP A 384 16.45 -5.12 -0.53
CA TRP A 384 15.23 -5.40 0.24
C TRP A 384 14.09 -6.01 -0.58
N LEU A 385 14.29 -6.31 -1.87
CA LEU A 385 13.24 -6.92 -2.69
C LEU A 385 13.00 -8.37 -2.23
N THR A 386 11.77 -8.86 -2.37
CA THR A 386 11.47 -10.27 -2.04
C THR A 386 12.32 -11.23 -2.88
N GLU A 387 12.66 -12.38 -2.32
CA GLU A 387 13.34 -13.43 -3.07
C GLU A 387 12.42 -14.19 -4.02
N GLY A 388 11.09 -14.06 -3.82
CA GLY A 388 10.08 -14.71 -4.65
C GLY A 388 8.75 -14.90 -3.94
N TYR A 389 7.91 -15.74 -4.50
CA TYR A 389 6.62 -16.10 -3.96
C TYR A 389 6.70 -17.39 -3.13
N VAL A 390 6.10 -17.37 -1.96
CA VAL A 390 6.05 -18.53 -1.05
C VAL A 390 5.45 -19.74 -1.78
N GLY A 391 6.18 -20.85 -1.79
CA GLY A 391 5.71 -22.12 -2.38
C GLY A 391 5.48 -22.11 -3.89
N ASN A 392 5.97 -21.10 -4.63
CA ASN A 392 5.77 -20.98 -6.08
C ASN A 392 7.08 -20.65 -6.81
N GLU A 393 7.90 -21.68 -7.02
CA GLU A 393 9.22 -21.55 -7.67
C GLU A 393 9.13 -21.05 -9.11
N GLN A 394 8.12 -21.50 -9.87
CA GLN A 394 7.96 -21.08 -11.26
C GLN A 394 7.67 -19.57 -11.34
N ALA A 395 6.70 -19.07 -10.59
CA ALA A 395 6.38 -17.65 -10.57
C ALA A 395 7.55 -16.80 -10.00
N SER A 396 8.33 -17.35 -9.08
CA SER A 396 9.54 -16.71 -8.54
C SER A 396 10.64 -16.60 -9.59
N ALA A 397 10.86 -17.64 -10.39
CA ALA A 397 11.82 -17.62 -11.49
C ALA A 397 11.42 -16.61 -12.58
N GLU A 398 10.12 -16.53 -12.90
CA GLU A 398 9.59 -15.51 -13.82
C GLU A 398 9.77 -14.09 -13.28
N LEU A 399 9.54 -13.88 -11.98
CA LEU A 399 9.71 -12.61 -11.30
C LEU A 399 11.17 -12.12 -11.38
N TRP A 400 12.15 -13.02 -11.31
CA TRP A 400 13.59 -12.71 -11.27
C TRP A 400 14.33 -13.05 -12.57
N ARG A 401 13.64 -13.09 -13.70
CA ARG A 401 14.26 -13.38 -15.00
C ARG A 401 15.41 -12.40 -15.31
N GLY A 402 16.51 -12.90 -15.78
CA GLY A 402 17.69 -12.08 -16.09
C GLY A 402 18.38 -11.41 -14.90
N GLY A 403 18.04 -11.84 -13.65
CA GLY A 403 18.64 -11.33 -12.42
C GLY A 403 18.11 -9.96 -11.96
N TYR A 404 16.97 -9.52 -12.49
CA TYR A 404 16.22 -8.35 -12.08
C TYR A 404 14.78 -8.75 -11.77
N LEU A 405 14.17 -8.06 -10.81
CA LEU A 405 12.75 -8.21 -10.53
C LEU A 405 11.94 -7.52 -11.64
N HIS A 406 11.11 -8.29 -12.32
CA HIS A 406 10.19 -7.84 -13.36
C HIS A 406 8.92 -7.27 -12.74
N THR A 407 8.66 -5.98 -12.97
CA THR A 407 7.51 -5.31 -12.36
C THR A 407 6.20 -5.56 -13.12
N GLY A 408 6.29 -5.91 -14.40
CA GLY A 408 5.14 -5.97 -15.31
C GLY A 408 4.56 -4.60 -15.65
N ASP A 409 5.24 -3.52 -15.27
CA ASP A 409 4.89 -2.15 -15.60
C ASP A 409 5.79 -1.64 -16.74
N VAL A 410 5.21 -0.88 -17.66
CA VAL A 410 5.90 -0.24 -18.77
C VAL A 410 6.20 1.21 -18.42
N GLY A 411 7.41 1.65 -18.68
CA GLY A 411 7.81 3.02 -18.40
C GLY A 411 8.86 3.56 -19.34
N ARG A 412 9.27 4.79 -19.06
CA ARG A 412 10.38 5.48 -19.70
C ARG A 412 11.04 6.44 -18.72
N PHE A 413 12.28 6.81 -19.00
CA PHE A 413 12.90 7.95 -18.32
C PHE A 413 12.64 9.22 -19.13
N ASP A 414 12.40 10.33 -18.43
CA ASP A 414 12.45 11.64 -19.08
C ASP A 414 13.92 12.08 -19.30
N ASP A 415 14.09 13.26 -19.92
CA ASP A 415 15.37 13.88 -20.26
C ASP A 415 16.28 14.19 -19.05
N VAL A 416 15.69 14.25 -17.84
CA VAL A 416 16.44 14.44 -16.59
C VAL A 416 16.55 13.16 -15.76
N GLY A 417 16.03 12.02 -16.25
CA GLY A 417 16.18 10.70 -15.64
C GLY A 417 15.09 10.34 -14.63
N ARG A 418 13.96 11.06 -14.57
CA ARG A 418 12.80 10.69 -13.74
C ARG A 418 12.01 9.58 -14.42
N LEU A 419 11.56 8.62 -13.62
CA LEU A 419 10.69 7.54 -14.08
C LEU A 419 9.27 8.06 -14.37
N LEU A 420 8.79 7.72 -15.54
CA LEU A 420 7.38 7.84 -15.93
C LEU A 420 6.83 6.44 -16.18
N ILE A 421 5.80 6.08 -15.44
CA ILE A 421 5.05 4.85 -15.71
C ILE A 421 4.06 5.16 -16.82
N THR A 422 4.14 4.39 -17.90
CA THR A 422 3.26 4.55 -19.05
C THR A 422 2.01 3.71 -18.88
N ASP A 423 2.16 2.44 -18.52
CA ASP A 423 1.04 1.52 -18.24
C ASP A 423 1.53 0.21 -17.61
N ARG A 424 0.61 -0.73 -17.43
CA ARG A 424 0.92 -2.14 -17.19
C ARG A 424 0.94 -2.92 -18.50
N ILE A 425 1.85 -3.87 -18.63
CA ILE A 425 1.97 -4.73 -19.83
C ILE A 425 0.60 -5.35 -20.21
N LYS A 426 -0.20 -5.73 -19.21
CA LYS A 426 -1.53 -6.34 -19.39
C LYS A 426 -2.69 -5.36 -19.55
N ASP A 427 -2.48 -4.07 -19.31
CA ASP A 427 -3.51 -3.02 -19.36
C ASP A 427 -3.30 -2.05 -20.54
N VAL A 428 -2.13 -2.08 -21.18
CA VAL A 428 -1.85 -1.36 -22.43
C VAL A 428 -2.87 -1.77 -23.50
N ILE A 429 -3.46 -0.79 -24.16
CA ILE A 429 -4.47 -1.00 -25.19
C ILE A 429 -3.78 -1.05 -26.55
N LYS A 430 -3.86 -2.18 -27.25
CA LYS A 430 -3.18 -2.43 -28.53
C LYS A 430 -4.14 -2.18 -29.68
N SER A 431 -4.19 -0.95 -30.21
CA SER A 431 -5.13 -0.54 -31.23
C SER A 431 -4.42 -0.19 -32.54
N GLY A 432 -4.73 -0.92 -33.62
CA GLY A 432 -4.18 -0.65 -34.94
C GLY A 432 -2.65 -0.73 -35.05
N GLY A 433 -2.00 -1.54 -34.18
CA GLY A 433 -0.55 -1.65 -34.09
C GLY A 433 0.11 -0.63 -33.16
N GLU A 434 -0.64 0.31 -32.62
CA GLU A 434 -0.17 1.32 -31.65
C GLU A 434 -0.44 0.88 -30.21
N TRP A 435 0.46 1.25 -29.33
CA TRP A 435 0.33 1.04 -27.88
C TRP A 435 -0.23 2.30 -27.22
N ILE A 436 -1.45 2.21 -26.71
CA ILE A 436 -2.15 3.32 -26.07
C ILE A 436 -2.13 3.12 -24.57
N SER A 437 -1.61 4.11 -23.86
CA SER A 437 -1.60 4.12 -22.41
C SER A 437 -2.99 4.38 -21.85
N SER A 438 -3.51 3.41 -21.09
CA SER A 438 -4.74 3.58 -20.32
C SER A 438 -4.59 4.65 -19.25
N LEU A 439 -3.42 4.75 -18.61
CA LEU A 439 -3.12 5.74 -17.58
C LEU A 439 -3.07 7.16 -18.13
N THR A 440 -2.56 7.35 -19.35
CA THR A 440 -2.57 8.66 -20.02
C THR A 440 -3.99 9.13 -20.29
N LEU A 441 -4.86 8.24 -20.77
CA LEU A 441 -6.29 8.54 -20.97
C LEU A 441 -6.97 8.89 -19.66
N GLU A 442 -6.75 8.10 -18.61
CA GLU A 442 -7.30 8.35 -17.27
C GLU A 442 -6.84 9.69 -16.71
N SER A 443 -5.56 10.01 -16.84
CA SER A 443 -5.00 11.27 -16.36
C SER A 443 -5.60 12.48 -17.08
N LEU A 444 -5.69 12.44 -18.41
CA LEU A 444 -6.28 13.53 -19.19
C LEU A 444 -7.75 13.73 -18.86
N VAL A 445 -8.54 12.65 -18.86
CA VAL A 445 -9.98 12.72 -18.63
C VAL A 445 -10.30 13.12 -17.18
N SER A 446 -9.46 12.75 -16.22
CA SER A 446 -9.61 13.18 -14.82
C SER A 446 -9.51 14.69 -14.63
N SER A 447 -8.92 15.43 -15.57
CA SER A 447 -8.85 16.90 -15.55
C SER A 447 -10.10 17.59 -16.12
N CYS A 448 -11.03 16.83 -16.73
CA CYS A 448 -12.30 17.38 -17.17
C CYS A 448 -13.17 17.81 -15.99
N ASP A 449 -13.81 18.97 -16.12
CA ASP A 449 -14.81 19.41 -15.18
C ASP A 449 -15.92 18.35 -15.06
N ASN A 450 -16.40 18.13 -13.83
CA ASN A 450 -17.46 17.18 -13.49
C ASN A 450 -17.11 15.67 -13.63
N VAL A 451 -15.88 15.30 -13.85
CA VAL A 451 -15.39 13.91 -13.72
C VAL A 451 -14.95 13.67 -12.28
N ALA A 452 -15.59 12.73 -11.59
CA ALA A 452 -15.20 12.29 -10.26
C ALA A 452 -14.14 11.19 -10.31
N GLU A 453 -14.39 10.17 -11.14
CA GLU A 453 -13.45 9.05 -11.37
C GLU A 453 -13.50 8.63 -12.85
N VAL A 454 -12.40 8.08 -13.34
CA VAL A 454 -12.30 7.51 -14.69
C VAL A 454 -11.41 6.29 -14.70
N ALA A 455 -11.76 5.31 -15.54
CA ALA A 455 -10.93 4.16 -15.86
C ALA A 455 -10.95 3.91 -17.37
N ALA A 456 -9.81 3.55 -17.94
CA ALA A 456 -9.66 3.16 -19.33
C ALA A 456 -9.31 1.68 -19.43
N ILE A 457 -10.03 0.93 -20.26
CA ILE A 457 -9.77 -0.47 -20.53
C ILE A 457 -9.72 -0.76 -22.01
N ALA A 458 -9.02 -1.83 -22.39
CA ALA A 458 -9.08 -2.40 -23.73
C ALA A 458 -10.39 -3.17 -23.89
N VAL A 459 -11.08 -2.95 -25.02
CA VAL A 459 -12.17 -3.81 -25.48
C VAL A 459 -11.80 -4.40 -26.84
N PRO A 460 -12.15 -5.67 -27.12
CA PRO A 460 -11.87 -6.30 -28.41
C PRO A 460 -12.52 -5.54 -29.58
N ASP A 461 -11.80 -5.40 -30.68
CA ASP A 461 -12.28 -4.82 -31.94
C ASP A 461 -11.85 -5.68 -33.12
N VAL A 462 -12.79 -6.00 -33.99
CA VAL A 462 -12.56 -6.91 -35.12
C VAL A 462 -11.56 -6.34 -36.15
N LYS A 463 -11.50 -5.01 -36.29
CA LYS A 463 -10.65 -4.33 -37.27
C LYS A 463 -9.30 -3.92 -36.70
N TRP A 464 -9.26 -3.48 -35.46
CA TRP A 464 -8.11 -2.84 -34.86
C TRP A 464 -7.44 -3.66 -33.74
N GLY A 465 -7.94 -4.88 -33.48
CA GLY A 465 -7.52 -5.73 -32.37
C GLY A 465 -8.18 -5.32 -31.06
N GLU A 466 -7.86 -4.12 -30.59
CA GLU A 466 -8.46 -3.53 -29.39
C GLU A 466 -8.81 -2.06 -29.62
N ARG A 467 -9.78 -1.57 -28.82
CA ARG A 467 -10.13 -0.15 -28.77
C ARG A 467 -10.25 0.30 -27.31
N PRO A 468 -9.94 1.59 -27.03
CA PRO A 468 -10.18 2.14 -25.69
C PRO A 468 -11.68 2.24 -25.39
N LEU A 469 -12.07 1.82 -24.19
CA LEU A 469 -13.33 2.12 -23.54
C LEU A 469 -13.06 2.92 -22.27
N LEU A 470 -13.75 4.05 -22.10
CA LEU A 470 -13.72 4.82 -20.84
C LEU A 470 -14.96 4.51 -20.00
N LEU A 471 -14.73 4.23 -18.72
CA LEU A 471 -15.76 4.21 -17.67
C LEU A 471 -15.60 5.48 -16.85
N VAL A 472 -16.65 6.30 -16.75
CA VAL A 472 -16.58 7.63 -16.13
C VAL A 472 -17.67 7.76 -15.05
N VAL A 473 -17.27 8.15 -13.85
CA VAL A 473 -18.18 8.51 -12.76
C VAL A 473 -18.29 10.04 -12.73
N PRO A 474 -19.50 10.61 -12.91
CA PRO A 474 -19.70 12.05 -12.82
C PRO A 474 -19.71 12.53 -11.36
N VAL A 475 -19.33 13.80 -11.12
CA VAL A 475 -19.43 14.43 -9.79
C VAL A 475 -20.88 14.47 -9.29
N ASN A 476 -21.83 14.64 -10.22
CA ASN A 476 -23.26 14.56 -9.92
C ASN A 476 -24.06 14.10 -11.15
N ALA A 477 -25.25 13.58 -10.94
CA ALA A 477 -26.09 13.04 -12.01
C ALA A 477 -26.48 14.08 -13.10
N ALA A 478 -26.57 15.36 -12.77
CA ALA A 478 -26.92 16.42 -13.71
C ALA A 478 -25.79 16.72 -14.72
N ALA A 479 -24.57 16.28 -14.43
CA ALA A 479 -23.41 16.49 -15.29
C ALA A 479 -23.34 15.46 -16.45
N SER A 480 -24.05 14.33 -16.37
CA SER A 480 -23.92 13.18 -17.25
C SER A 480 -24.13 13.51 -18.73
N ASP A 481 -25.15 14.33 -19.04
CA ASP A 481 -25.61 14.53 -20.43
C ASP A 481 -24.60 15.26 -21.34
N ARG A 482 -23.63 15.98 -20.76
CA ARG A 482 -22.63 16.76 -21.51
C ARG A 482 -21.22 16.18 -21.41
N LEU A 483 -21.04 15.16 -20.57
CA LEU A 483 -19.71 14.67 -20.20
C LEU A 483 -19.02 13.97 -21.38
N ASP A 484 -19.74 13.16 -22.16
CA ASP A 484 -19.18 12.48 -23.35
C ASP A 484 -18.62 13.51 -24.36
N ALA A 485 -19.40 14.55 -24.67
CA ALA A 485 -18.98 15.58 -25.61
C ALA A 485 -17.76 16.38 -25.10
N ALA A 486 -17.72 16.72 -23.81
CA ALA A 486 -16.59 17.44 -23.20
C ALA A 486 -15.31 16.61 -23.21
N ILE A 487 -15.41 15.32 -22.86
CA ILE A 487 -14.28 14.38 -22.90
C ILE A 487 -13.74 14.23 -24.33
N ARG A 488 -14.64 14.02 -25.33
CA ARG A 488 -14.22 13.91 -26.73
C ARG A 488 -13.53 15.18 -27.21
N GLN A 489 -14.06 16.34 -26.90
CA GLN A 489 -13.45 17.63 -27.24
C GLN A 489 -12.05 17.80 -26.63
N LEU A 490 -11.87 17.42 -25.35
CA LEU A 490 -10.55 17.42 -24.71
C LEU A 490 -9.57 16.50 -25.45
N LEU A 491 -9.97 15.25 -25.72
CA LEU A 491 -9.10 14.28 -26.37
C LEU A 491 -8.79 14.67 -27.83
N GLU A 492 -9.73 15.28 -28.55
CA GLU A 492 -9.50 15.85 -29.90
C GLU A 492 -8.45 16.96 -29.87
N ALA A 493 -8.49 17.84 -28.87
CA ALA A 493 -7.49 18.88 -28.69
C ALA A 493 -6.10 18.30 -28.42
N GLU A 494 -5.99 17.26 -27.59
CA GLU A 494 -4.73 16.58 -27.30
C GLU A 494 -4.17 15.85 -28.55
N ILE A 495 -5.03 15.25 -29.36
CA ILE A 495 -4.67 14.63 -30.64
C ILE A 495 -4.19 15.68 -31.63
N ALA A 496 -4.86 16.82 -31.74
CA ALA A 496 -4.49 17.91 -32.66
C ALA A 496 -3.12 18.52 -32.32
N THR A 497 -2.71 18.51 -31.06
CA THR A 497 -1.37 18.97 -30.65
C THR A 497 -0.29 17.90 -30.79
N GLY A 498 -0.64 16.66 -31.17
CA GLY A 498 0.27 15.53 -31.26
C GLY A 498 0.69 14.92 -29.92
N ARG A 499 0.08 15.34 -28.81
CA ARG A 499 0.33 14.78 -27.49
C ARG A 499 -0.35 13.44 -27.27
N LEU A 500 -1.39 13.14 -28.05
CA LEU A 500 -2.12 11.89 -28.03
C LEU A 500 -2.24 11.32 -29.45
N SER A 501 -2.07 9.99 -29.60
CA SER A 501 -2.32 9.32 -30.87
C SER A 501 -3.81 9.36 -31.22
N LYS A 502 -4.15 9.51 -32.50
CA LYS A 502 -5.55 9.41 -32.98
C LYS A 502 -6.22 8.09 -32.63
N TRP A 503 -5.45 7.02 -32.42
CA TRP A 503 -5.94 5.71 -32.02
C TRP A 503 -6.42 5.66 -30.56
N ALA A 504 -6.00 6.62 -29.74
CA ALA A 504 -6.40 6.74 -28.37
C ALA A 504 -7.82 7.30 -28.17
N MET A 505 -8.45 7.84 -29.23
CA MET A 505 -9.85 8.26 -29.16
C MET A 505 -10.74 7.06 -28.81
N PRO A 506 -11.45 7.09 -27.65
CA PRO A 506 -12.31 5.98 -27.24
C PRO A 506 -13.50 5.84 -28.19
N GLU A 507 -13.82 4.61 -28.55
CA GLU A 507 -15.02 4.32 -29.30
C GLU A 507 -16.27 4.51 -28.44
N ARG A 508 -16.19 4.10 -27.17
CA ARG A 508 -17.27 4.17 -26.19
C ARG A 508 -16.82 4.89 -24.93
N ILE A 509 -17.71 5.72 -24.41
CA ILE A 509 -17.60 6.34 -23.07
C ILE A 509 -18.88 5.95 -22.33
N GLU A 510 -18.71 5.18 -21.26
CA GLU A 510 -19.83 4.71 -20.42
C GLU A 510 -19.87 5.53 -19.14
N ILE A 511 -21.00 6.20 -18.91
CA ILE A 511 -21.23 6.89 -17.64
C ILE A 511 -21.78 5.87 -16.64
N VAL A 512 -21.04 5.67 -15.56
CA VAL A 512 -21.32 4.65 -14.54
C VAL A 512 -21.51 5.29 -13.16
N ALA A 513 -22.24 4.62 -12.29
CA ALA A 513 -22.43 5.08 -10.91
C ALA A 513 -21.15 4.87 -10.06
N GLU A 514 -20.43 3.80 -10.35
CA GLU A 514 -19.19 3.44 -9.65
C GLU A 514 -18.26 2.65 -10.54
N ILE A 515 -16.97 2.69 -10.25
CA ILE A 515 -15.93 1.89 -10.91
C ILE A 515 -15.48 0.78 -9.95
N PRO A 516 -15.42 -0.51 -10.40
CA PRO A 516 -14.95 -1.62 -9.58
C PRO A 516 -13.55 -1.39 -9.02
N LYS A 517 -13.37 -1.73 -7.73
CA LYS A 517 -12.09 -1.57 -7.01
C LYS A 517 -11.66 -2.89 -6.38
N THR A 518 -10.36 -3.08 -6.27
CA THR A 518 -9.77 -4.20 -5.53
C THR A 518 -9.96 -4.03 -4.02
N SER A 519 -9.66 -5.06 -3.24
CA SER A 519 -9.70 -5.03 -1.77
C SER A 519 -8.85 -3.92 -1.12
N VAL A 520 -7.87 -3.39 -1.84
CA VAL A 520 -7.00 -2.29 -1.37
C VAL A 520 -7.32 -0.94 -2.02
N GLY A 521 -8.47 -0.83 -2.70
CA GLY A 521 -8.97 0.44 -3.26
C GLY A 521 -8.38 0.84 -4.61
N LYS A 522 -7.65 -0.04 -5.31
CA LYS A 522 -7.16 0.19 -6.69
C LYS A 522 -8.24 -0.13 -7.71
N LEU A 523 -8.21 0.51 -8.89
CA LEU A 523 -9.09 0.18 -10.00
C LEU A 523 -8.95 -1.29 -10.41
N ASP A 524 -10.07 -2.03 -10.44
CA ASP A 524 -10.07 -3.44 -10.85
C ASP A 524 -10.41 -3.59 -12.34
N LYS A 525 -9.41 -3.34 -13.20
CA LYS A 525 -9.57 -3.43 -14.65
C LYS A 525 -9.94 -4.84 -15.14
N LYS A 526 -9.67 -5.89 -14.36
CA LYS A 526 -10.09 -7.26 -14.68
C LYS A 526 -11.61 -7.38 -14.61
N VAL A 527 -12.21 -6.95 -13.50
CA VAL A 527 -13.67 -6.96 -13.33
C VAL A 527 -14.34 -6.05 -14.36
N MET A 528 -13.73 -4.89 -14.67
CA MET A 528 -14.25 -4.00 -15.71
C MET A 528 -14.25 -4.69 -17.09
N ARG A 529 -13.15 -5.33 -17.50
CA ARG A 529 -13.10 -6.09 -18.76
C ARG A 529 -14.15 -7.21 -18.81
N GLN A 530 -14.35 -7.94 -17.72
CA GLN A 530 -15.39 -8.98 -17.65
C GLN A 530 -16.81 -8.42 -17.83
N ARG A 531 -17.08 -7.21 -17.35
CA ARG A 531 -18.42 -6.58 -17.45
C ARG A 531 -18.69 -5.89 -18.77
N TYR A 532 -17.68 -5.25 -19.35
CA TYR A 532 -17.86 -4.30 -20.45
C TYR A 532 -17.17 -4.72 -21.76
N ALA A 533 -16.30 -5.73 -21.73
CA ALA A 533 -15.61 -6.32 -22.86
C ALA A 533 -15.85 -7.84 -22.90
N PRO A 534 -17.10 -8.29 -23.13
CA PRO A 534 -17.47 -9.70 -23.10
C PRO A 534 -16.82 -10.52 -24.22
#